data_dd1bb002a80b2aa0eea669fa0fb9cd22
#
_entry.id   dd1bb002a80b2aa0eea669fa0fb9cd22
#
_cell.length_a   1.000
_cell.length_b   1.000
_cell.length_c   1.000
_cell.angle_alpha   90.00
_cell.angle_beta   90.00
_cell.angle_gamma   90.00
#
_symmetry.space_group_name_H-M   'P 1'
#
loop_
_entity.id
_entity.type
_entity.pdbx_description
1 polymer ?
#
loop_
_entity_poly.entity_id
_entity_poly.type
_entity_poly.pdbx_seq_one_letter_code
_entity_poly.pdbx_strand_id
1 'polypeptide(L)' 'MPVKVYSTPTCPWCTVAKKYLTSKNVKFEEVDVSKNREAAYEMVKKSGQRGVPVIDINGSIIVGFDQATIDRLIHA' A
#
# COMPACT_ATOMS: atom_id res chain seq x y z
N MET A 1 -11.05 1.75 -9.69
CA MET A 1 -10.35 2.41 -8.56
C MET A 1 -8.91 1.89 -8.50
N PRO A 2 -7.93 2.72 -8.82
CA PRO A 2 -6.54 2.28 -8.79
C PRO A 2 -6.03 2.15 -7.36
N VAL A 3 -5.43 1.00 -7.06
CA VAL A 3 -4.85 0.73 -5.75
C VAL A 3 -3.42 0.25 -5.93
N LYS A 4 -2.47 0.88 -5.24
CA LYS A 4 -1.07 0.47 -5.21
C LYS A 4 -0.65 0.15 -3.80
N VAL A 5 0.13 -0.93 -3.65
CA VAL A 5 0.72 -1.29 -2.37
C VAL A 5 2.24 -1.25 -2.51
N TYR A 6 2.86 -0.31 -1.83
CA TYR A 6 4.32 -0.21 -1.79
C TYR A 6 4.81 -1.10 -0.66
N SER A 7 5.67 -2.05 -0.97
CA SER A 7 6.06 -3.08 -0.03
C SER A 7 7.51 -3.51 -0.21
N THR A 8 7.99 -4.36 0.71
CA THR A 8 9.26 -5.06 0.58
C THR A 8 9.04 -6.53 0.87
N PRO A 9 9.91 -7.43 0.38
CA PRO A 9 9.72 -8.86 0.59
C PRO A 9 9.78 -9.31 2.05
N THR A 10 10.43 -8.51 2.90
CA THR A 10 10.66 -8.88 4.30
C THR A 10 9.70 -8.18 5.28
N CYS A 11 8.65 -7.55 4.78
CA CYS A 11 7.72 -6.80 5.60
C CYS A 11 6.48 -7.64 5.95
N PRO A 12 6.34 -8.07 7.24
CA PRO A 12 5.15 -8.86 7.62
C PRO A 12 3.84 -8.10 7.44
N TRP A 13 3.82 -6.81 7.77
CA TRP A 13 2.60 -6.01 7.64
C TRP A 13 2.21 -5.76 6.20
N CYS A 14 3.19 -5.74 5.29
CA CYS A 14 2.90 -5.67 3.85
C CYS A 14 2.15 -6.92 3.40
N THR A 15 2.57 -8.09 3.88
CA THR A 15 1.89 -9.35 3.58
C THR A 15 0.46 -9.33 4.12
N VAL A 16 0.25 -8.84 5.34
CA VAL A 16 -1.08 -8.72 5.94
C VAL A 16 -1.97 -7.81 5.08
N ALA A 17 -1.44 -6.66 4.68
CA ALA A 17 -2.19 -5.71 3.87
C ALA A 17 -2.61 -6.32 2.52
N LYS A 18 -1.70 -7.01 1.86
CA LYS A 18 -1.98 -7.64 0.57
C LYS A 18 -3.03 -8.74 0.71
N LYS A 19 -2.92 -9.57 1.74
CA LYS A 19 -3.92 -10.61 1.99
C LYS A 19 -5.29 -10.01 2.28
N TYR A 20 -5.33 -8.94 3.04
CA TYR A 20 -6.58 -8.29 3.36
C TYR A 20 -7.28 -7.75 2.12
N LEU A 21 -6.53 -7.05 1.26
CA LEU A 21 -7.09 -6.52 0.02
C LEU A 21 -7.59 -7.65 -0.89
N THR A 22 -6.83 -8.74 -0.97
CA THR A 22 -7.24 -9.90 -1.76
C THR A 22 -8.54 -10.50 -1.21
N SER A 23 -8.67 -10.59 0.11
CA SER A 23 -9.88 -11.16 0.73
C SER A 23 -11.11 -10.30 0.48
N LYS A 24 -10.92 -9.01 0.19
CA LYS A 24 -12.01 -8.09 -0.15
C LYS A 24 -12.25 -7.96 -1.65
N ASN A 25 -11.60 -8.80 -2.45
CA ASN A 25 -11.68 -8.79 -3.91
C ASN A 25 -11.23 -7.46 -4.52
N VAL A 26 -10.28 -6.79 -3.88
CA VAL A 26 -9.72 -5.55 -4.38
C VAL A 26 -8.48 -5.88 -5.19
N LYS A 27 -8.47 -5.50 -6.46
CA LYS A 27 -7.28 -5.64 -7.30
C LYS A 27 -6.31 -4.50 -6.99
N PHE A 28 -5.04 -4.83 -6.85
CA PHE A 28 -4.02 -3.83 -6.55
C PHE A 28 -2.74 -4.14 -7.30
N GLU A 29 -1.94 -3.09 -7.51
CA GLU A 29 -0.60 -3.23 -8.06
C GLU A 29 0.38 -3.30 -6.90
N GLU A 30 1.18 -4.36 -6.86
CA GLU A 30 2.23 -4.50 -5.85
C GLU A 30 3.52 -3.88 -6.37
N VAL A 31 4.10 -2.97 -5.60
CA VAL A 31 5.34 -2.30 -5.98
C VAL A 31 6.40 -2.60 -4.93
N ASP A 32 7.47 -3.29 -5.35
CA ASP A 32 8.58 -3.65 -4.47
C ASP A 32 9.60 -2.49 -4.45
N VAL A 33 9.55 -1.71 -3.38
CA VAL A 33 10.41 -0.53 -3.26
C VAL A 33 11.86 -0.89 -2.93
N SER A 34 12.12 -2.14 -2.55
CA SER A 34 13.49 -2.59 -2.31
C SER A 34 14.24 -2.81 -3.63
N LYS A 35 13.52 -3.02 -4.72
CA LYS A 35 14.11 -3.26 -6.04
C LYS A 35 13.91 -2.12 -7.01
N ASN A 36 13.05 -1.16 -6.70
CA ASN A 36 12.73 -0.06 -7.59
C ASN A 36 12.94 1.26 -6.87
N ARG A 37 14.07 1.91 -7.17
CA ARG A 37 14.44 3.16 -6.51
C ARG A 37 13.46 4.30 -6.82
N GLU A 38 12.96 4.37 -8.04
CA GLU A 38 11.99 5.40 -8.43
C GLU A 38 10.68 5.23 -7.66
N ALA A 39 10.24 3.99 -7.49
CA ALA A 39 9.03 3.70 -6.72
C ALA A 39 9.22 4.05 -5.24
N ALA A 40 10.41 3.79 -4.69
CA ALA A 40 10.72 4.17 -3.31
C ALA A 40 10.65 5.68 -3.14
N TYR A 41 11.20 6.42 -4.09
CA TYR A 41 11.16 7.89 -4.07
C TYR A 41 9.72 8.40 -4.15
N GLU A 42 8.93 7.82 -5.06
CA GLU A 42 7.51 8.15 -5.20
C GLU A 42 6.74 7.90 -3.91
N MET A 43 7.00 6.77 -3.25
CA MET A 43 6.37 6.43 -1.98
C MET A 43 6.68 7.48 -0.91
N VAL A 44 7.95 7.89 -0.81
CA VAL A 44 8.36 8.90 0.17
C VAL A 44 7.69 10.24 -0.12
N LYS A 45 7.60 10.63 -1.39
CA LYS A 45 6.92 11.88 -1.76
C LYS A 45 5.45 11.86 -1.38
N LYS A 46 4.78 10.74 -1.60
CA LYS A 46 3.35 10.61 -1.32
C LYS A 46 3.04 10.54 0.17
N SER A 47 3.87 9.82 0.92
CA SER A 47 3.58 9.49 2.33
C SER A 47 4.34 10.37 3.33
N GLY A 48 5.40 11.01 2.90
CA GLY A 48 6.24 11.81 3.78
C GLY A 48 7.14 10.99 4.68
N GLN A 49 7.28 9.69 4.43
CA GLN A 49 8.11 8.82 5.26
C GLN A 49 8.53 7.58 4.46
N ARG A 50 9.45 6.79 5.00
CA ARG A 50 10.06 5.66 4.29
C ARG A 50 9.52 4.28 4.68
N GLY A 51 8.69 4.19 5.70
CA GLY A 51 8.19 2.90 6.18
C GLY A 51 7.24 2.23 5.21
N VAL A 52 7.14 0.92 5.28
CA VAL A 52 6.22 0.11 4.49
C VAL A 52 5.30 -0.65 5.44
N PRO A 53 4.11 -1.03 5.02
CA PRO A 53 3.50 -0.77 3.71
C PRO A 53 2.98 0.67 3.59
N VAL A 54 2.93 1.16 2.36
CA VAL A 54 2.20 2.39 2.02
C VAL A 54 1.18 1.99 0.98
N ILE A 55 -0.08 2.33 1.21
CA ILE A 55 -1.18 1.95 0.35
C ILE A 55 -1.78 3.20 -0.26
N ASP A 56 -1.85 3.24 -1.59
CA ASP A 56 -2.45 4.34 -2.33
C ASP A 56 -3.77 3.84 -2.91
N ILE A 57 -4.87 4.32 -2.37
CA ILE A 57 -6.20 3.97 -2.85
C ILE A 57 -6.79 5.18 -3.54
N ASN A 58 -6.70 5.19 -4.87
CA ASN A 58 -7.26 6.25 -5.72
C ASN A 58 -6.78 7.65 -5.28
N GLY A 59 -5.52 7.75 -4.90
CA GLY A 59 -4.92 9.01 -4.46
C GLY A 59 -4.91 9.23 -2.95
N SER A 60 -5.64 8.43 -2.20
CA SER A 60 -5.65 8.51 -0.73
C SER A 60 -4.53 7.65 -0.17
N ILE A 61 -3.64 8.24 0.60
CA ILE A 61 -2.43 7.58 1.08
C ILE A 61 -2.62 7.08 2.50
N ILE A 62 -2.35 5.79 2.71
CA ILE A 62 -2.41 5.16 4.03
C ILE A 62 -1.02 4.68 4.38
N VAL A 63 -0.49 5.09 5.53
CA VAL A 63 0.79 4.64 6.03
C VAL A 63 0.57 3.51 7.02
N GLY A 64 1.18 2.37 6.75
CA GLY A 64 0.99 1.18 7.56
C GLY A 64 -0.31 0.45 7.22
N PHE A 65 -0.62 -0.57 8.01
CA PHE A 65 -1.87 -1.32 7.80
C PHE A 65 -2.94 -0.77 8.76
N ASP A 66 -3.86 -0.02 8.19
CA ASP A 66 -4.99 0.57 8.93
C ASP A 66 -6.27 0.04 8.31
N GLN A 67 -6.78 -1.06 8.88
CA GLN A 67 -7.91 -1.78 8.33
C GLN A 67 -9.16 -0.89 8.23
N ALA A 68 -9.44 -0.10 9.25
CA ALA A 68 -10.62 0.75 9.25
C ALA A 68 -10.59 1.78 8.13
N THR A 69 -9.44 2.43 7.93
CA THR A 69 -9.28 3.41 6.87
C THR A 69 -9.34 2.75 5.49
N ILE A 70 -8.72 1.57 5.35
CA ILE A 70 -8.79 0.82 4.09
C ILE A 70 -10.23 0.49 3.74
N ASP A 71 -10.98 -0.04 4.71
CA ASP A 71 -12.39 -0.40 4.50
C ASP A 71 -13.21 0.80 4.05
N ARG A 72 -13.01 1.93 4.70
CA ARG A 72 -13.75 3.14 4.36
C ARG A 72 -13.48 3.58 2.93
N LEU A 73 -12.22 3.50 2.49
CA LEU A 73 -11.83 3.95 1.17
C LEU A 73 -12.25 2.99 0.06
N ILE A 74 -12.22 1.68 0.31
CA ILE A 74 -12.61 0.71 -0.72
C ILE A 74 -14.12 0.55 -0.84
N HIS A 75 -14.87 0.98 0.16
CA HIS A 75 -16.33 0.94 0.12
C HIS A 75 -16.97 2.30 -0.18
N ALA A 76 -16.15 3.29 -0.44
CA ALA A 76 -16.65 4.65 -0.73
C ALA A 76 -17.25 4.74 -2.13
#